data_33b9086288605f25f3b9e4b7d849149a
#
_entry.id   33b9086288605f25f3b9e4b7d849149a
#
_cell.length_a   1.000
_cell.length_b   1.000
_cell.length_c   1.000
_cell.angle_alpha   90.00
_cell.angle_beta   90.00
_cell.angle_gamma   90.00
#
_symmetry.space_group_name_H-M   'P 1'
#
loop_
_entity.id
_entity.type
_entity.pdbx_description
1 polymer ?
#
loop_
_entity_poly.entity_id
_entity_poly.type
_entity_poly.pdbx_seq_one_letter_code
_entity_poly.pdbx_strand_id
1 'polypeptide(L)'
;MKTLAILPAIALMAAPAFAGPYVNVEANSGFTGSDYTGTATDFHVGVDGSVGALGWYIQGGPSVVTPDGGTADTIATGKLGGSVAANDKLSVYGEISAAFDAVNSYGTKAGVKYSF
;
A
#
# COMPACT_ATOMS: atom_id res chain seq x y z
N MET A 1 -15.76 15.50 -4.47
CA MET A 1 -15.23 14.14 -4.42
C MET A 1 -14.14 14.00 -3.40
N LYS A 2 -14.26 13.07 -2.54
CA LYS A 2 -13.28 12.88 -1.50
C LYS A 2 -12.84 11.48 -1.41
N THR A 3 -11.55 11.30 -1.46
CA THR A 3 -10.95 10.03 -1.14
C THR A 3 -10.16 10.22 0.14
N LEU A 4 -10.53 9.49 1.15
CA LEU A 4 -9.77 9.52 2.37
C LEU A 4 -8.83 8.36 2.34
N ALA A 5 -7.67 8.63 1.86
CA ALA A 5 -6.60 7.68 2.02
C ALA A 5 -5.97 7.97 3.36
N ILE A 6 -6.26 7.15 4.29
CA ILE A 6 -5.59 7.23 5.56
C ILE A 6 -4.26 6.55 5.37
N LEU A 7 -3.20 7.25 5.68
CA LEU A 7 -1.88 6.75 5.34
C LEU A 7 -1.02 6.52 6.58
N PRO A 8 -1.49 5.70 7.52
CA PRO A 8 -0.66 5.37 8.65
C PRO A 8 0.61 4.63 8.24
N ALA A 9 0.55 3.99 7.10
CA ALA A 9 1.72 3.29 6.56
C ALA A 9 2.89 4.23 6.32
N ILE A 10 2.65 5.52 6.11
CA ILE A 10 3.72 6.47 5.91
C ILE A 10 4.68 6.50 7.09
N ALA A 11 4.15 6.39 8.28
CA ALA A 11 4.98 6.35 9.47
C ALA A 11 5.88 5.11 9.48
N LEU A 12 5.40 4.01 8.93
CA LEU A 12 6.18 2.80 8.84
C LEU A 12 7.25 2.91 7.76
N MET A 13 6.98 3.69 6.73
CA MET A 13 7.96 3.89 5.66
C MET A 13 9.17 4.68 6.13
N ALA A 14 9.07 5.35 7.25
CA ALA A 14 10.20 6.02 7.85
C ALA A 14 11.12 5.07 8.64
N ALA A 15 10.82 3.79 8.62
CA ALA A 15 11.61 2.80 9.33
C ALA A 15 13.02 2.69 8.77
N PRO A 16 13.93 2.10 9.55
CA PRO A 16 15.32 1.98 9.14
C PRO A 16 15.50 1.26 7.81
N ALA A 17 16.57 1.55 7.16
CA ALA A 17 16.86 1.11 5.81
C ALA A 17 17.42 -0.31 5.69
N PHE A 18 17.42 -1.09 6.74
CA PHE A 18 17.91 -2.47 6.66
C PHE A 18 16.73 -3.45 6.62
N ALA A 19 16.99 -4.64 6.10
CA ALA A 19 15.96 -5.65 5.91
C ALA A 19 15.38 -6.09 7.25
N GLY A 20 14.06 -6.21 7.28
CA GLY A 20 13.40 -6.69 8.47
C GLY A 20 11.92 -6.97 8.23
N PRO A 21 11.34 -7.83 9.07
CA PRO A 21 9.91 -8.09 9.01
C PRO A 21 9.12 -6.92 9.59
N TYR A 22 7.91 -6.74 9.09
CA TYR A 22 7.02 -5.72 9.62
C TYR A 22 5.56 -6.16 9.48
N VAL A 23 4.70 -5.48 10.21
CA VAL A 23 3.26 -5.64 10.11
C VAL A 23 2.69 -4.29 9.69
N ASN A 24 1.78 -4.30 8.76
CA ASN A 24 1.11 -3.11 8.31
C ASN A 24 -0.40 -3.30 8.39
N VAL A 25 -1.08 -2.37 9.02
CA VAL A 25 -2.53 -2.33 9.05
C VAL A 25 -2.96 -1.02 8.43
N GLU A 26 -3.80 -1.10 7.43
CA GLU A 26 -4.18 0.07 6.66
C GLU A 26 -5.67 0.01 6.35
N ALA A 27 -6.35 1.12 6.52
CA ALA A 27 -7.76 1.24 6.17
C ALA A 27 -7.91 2.30 5.10
N ASN A 28 -8.60 1.94 4.03
CA ASN A 28 -8.87 2.85 2.92
C ASN A 28 -10.37 2.92 2.71
N SER A 29 -10.90 4.14 2.76
CA SER A 29 -12.33 4.38 2.56
C SER A 29 -12.53 5.20 1.31
N GLY A 30 -13.56 4.86 0.56
CA GLY A 30 -13.89 5.56 -0.67
C GLY A 30 -15.18 6.35 -0.54
N PHE A 31 -15.22 7.46 -1.25
CA PHE A 31 -16.39 8.32 -1.30
C PHE A 31 -16.60 8.77 -2.74
N THR A 32 -17.85 8.87 -3.14
CA THR A 32 -18.20 9.50 -4.40
C THR A 32 -19.07 10.71 -4.06
N GLY A 33 -18.51 11.89 -4.27
CA GLY A 33 -19.13 13.10 -3.75
C GLY A 33 -19.12 13.06 -2.24
N SER A 34 -20.29 13.11 -1.63
CA SER A 34 -20.45 12.95 -0.19
C SER A 34 -20.88 11.55 0.19
N ASP A 35 -21.01 10.65 -0.77
CA ASP A 35 -21.48 9.29 -0.53
C ASP A 35 -20.31 8.35 -0.21
N TYR A 36 -20.41 7.69 0.93
CA TYR A 36 -19.48 6.66 1.32
C TYR A 36 -19.71 5.39 0.49
N THR A 37 -18.66 4.84 -0.11
CA THR A 37 -18.78 3.67 -0.96
C THR A 37 -18.28 2.38 -0.31
N GLY A 38 -17.40 2.48 0.65
CA GLY A 38 -16.91 1.30 1.34
C GLY A 38 -15.53 1.51 1.94
N THR A 39 -15.09 0.51 2.68
CA THR A 39 -13.79 0.51 3.34
C THR A 39 -13.09 -0.82 3.11
N ALA A 40 -11.81 -0.77 2.79
CA ALA A 40 -10.97 -1.94 2.75
C ALA A 40 -9.93 -1.81 3.87
N THR A 41 -9.83 -2.83 4.69
CA THR A 41 -8.86 -2.87 5.78
C THR A 41 -7.88 -4.01 5.50
N ASP A 42 -6.62 -3.65 5.32
CA ASP A 42 -5.56 -4.60 5.00
C ASP A 42 -4.79 -4.96 6.26
N PHE A 43 -4.55 -6.25 6.43
CA PHE A 43 -3.70 -6.77 7.50
C PHE A 43 -2.56 -7.51 6.84
N HIS A 44 -1.45 -6.84 6.68
CA HIS A 44 -0.31 -7.39 5.94
C HIS A 44 0.88 -7.65 6.84
N VAL A 45 1.60 -8.70 6.52
CA VAL A 45 2.94 -8.93 7.03
C VAL A 45 3.89 -8.83 5.85
N GLY A 46 5.07 -8.33 6.09
CA GLY A 46 6.01 -8.15 5.01
C GLY A 46 7.44 -8.08 5.47
N VAL A 47 8.32 -7.94 4.51
CA VAL A 47 9.73 -7.71 4.72
C VAL A 47 10.16 -6.57 3.82
N ASP A 48 11.05 -5.75 4.32
CA ASP A 48 11.65 -4.70 3.51
C ASP A 48 13.16 -4.72 3.67
N GLY A 49 13.82 -4.03 2.78
CA GLY A 49 15.26 -3.93 2.82
C GLY A 49 15.78 -2.89 1.87
N SER A 50 17.07 -2.74 1.86
CA SER A 50 17.72 -1.83 0.93
C SER A 50 19.08 -2.37 0.50
N VAL A 51 19.44 -2.03 -0.74
CA VAL A 51 20.74 -2.35 -1.31
C VAL A 51 21.22 -1.07 -1.99
N GLY A 52 22.20 -0.41 -1.38
CA GLY A 52 22.66 0.88 -1.86
C GLY A 52 21.53 1.90 -1.87
N ALA A 53 21.26 2.50 -3.02
CA ALA A 53 20.20 3.48 -3.17
C ALA A 53 18.83 2.85 -3.44
N LEU A 54 18.76 1.52 -3.56
CA LEU A 54 17.52 0.81 -3.85
C LEU A 54 16.88 0.34 -2.55
N GLY A 55 15.65 0.78 -2.32
CA GLY A 55 14.80 0.25 -1.26
C GLY A 55 13.73 -0.65 -1.87
N TRP A 56 13.36 -1.71 -1.19
CA TRP A 56 12.36 -2.63 -1.68
C TRP A 56 11.52 -3.19 -0.53
N TYR A 57 10.32 -3.64 -0.87
CA TYR A 57 9.47 -4.32 0.10
C TYR A 57 8.56 -5.31 -0.60
N ILE A 58 8.14 -6.32 0.16
CA ILE A 58 7.10 -7.26 -0.25
C ILE A 58 6.21 -7.50 0.96
N GLN A 59 4.92 -7.46 0.74
CA GLN A 59 3.96 -7.70 1.82
C GLN A 59 2.70 -8.37 1.30
N GLY A 60 2.00 -9.05 2.18
CA GLY A 60 0.75 -9.69 1.83
C GLY A 60 -0.05 -10.09 3.05
N GLY A 61 -1.30 -10.39 2.84
CA GLY A 61 -2.20 -10.82 3.88
C GLY A 61 -3.66 -10.59 3.51
N PRO A 62 -4.57 -10.83 4.45
CA PRO A 62 -5.98 -10.65 4.20
C PRO A 62 -6.37 -9.18 4.15
N SER A 63 -7.37 -8.88 3.35
CA SER A 63 -8.02 -7.58 3.30
C SER A 63 -9.51 -7.79 3.53
N VAL A 64 -10.07 -7.06 4.47
CA VAL A 64 -11.50 -7.08 4.73
C VAL A 64 -12.13 -5.92 3.99
N VAL A 65 -12.95 -6.25 3.01
CA VAL A 65 -13.61 -5.24 2.18
C VAL A 65 -15.07 -5.15 2.63
N THR A 66 -15.47 -3.96 3.05
CA THR A 66 -16.82 -3.71 3.52
C THR A 66 -17.45 -2.65 2.65
N PRO A 67 -18.26 -3.04 1.65
CA PRO A 67 -18.97 -2.06 0.85
C PRO A 67 -20.09 -1.39 1.65
N ASP A 68 -20.45 -0.18 1.26
CA ASP A 68 -21.53 0.54 1.90
C ASP A 68 -22.83 -0.21 1.69
N GLY A 69 -23.48 -0.58 2.79
CA GLY A 69 -24.74 -1.33 2.73
C GLY A 69 -24.59 -2.79 2.34
N GLY A 70 -23.38 -3.28 2.14
CA GLY A 70 -23.11 -4.65 1.75
C GLY A 70 -22.51 -5.49 2.86
N THR A 71 -22.22 -6.73 2.53
CA THR A 71 -21.63 -7.68 3.44
C THR A 71 -20.10 -7.62 3.32
N ALA A 72 -19.42 -7.65 4.45
CA ALA A 72 -17.96 -7.69 4.47
C ALA A 72 -17.45 -8.99 3.83
N ASP A 73 -16.39 -8.87 3.07
CA ASP A 73 -15.75 -10.00 2.42
C ASP A 73 -14.24 -9.94 2.71
N THR A 74 -13.61 -11.09 2.82
CA THR A 74 -12.19 -11.19 3.09
C THR A 74 -11.50 -11.79 1.88
N ILE A 75 -10.51 -11.07 1.36
CA ILE A 75 -9.76 -11.51 0.21
C ILE A 75 -8.27 -11.48 0.53
N ALA A 76 -7.49 -12.22 -0.22
CA ALA A 76 -6.04 -12.20 -0.11
C ALA A 76 -5.48 -11.09 -1.00
N THR A 77 -4.56 -10.31 -0.46
CA THR A 77 -3.94 -9.22 -1.20
C THR A 77 -2.44 -9.22 -0.97
N GLY A 78 -1.72 -8.54 -1.85
CA GLY A 78 -0.28 -8.43 -1.71
C GLY A 78 0.25 -7.24 -2.47
N LYS A 79 1.44 -6.80 -2.08
CA LYS A 79 2.13 -5.67 -2.70
C LYS A 79 3.62 -5.95 -2.78
N LEU A 80 4.22 -5.51 -3.87
CA LEU A 80 5.65 -5.53 -4.08
C LEU A 80 6.05 -4.16 -4.60
N GLY A 81 7.01 -3.53 -3.94
CA GLY A 81 7.41 -2.20 -4.36
C GLY A 81 8.88 -1.93 -4.11
N GLY A 82 9.31 -0.81 -4.64
CA GLY A 82 10.68 -0.36 -4.46
C GLY A 82 10.85 1.08 -4.85
N SER A 83 11.99 1.63 -4.46
CA SER A 83 12.34 2.99 -4.79
C SER A 83 13.84 3.11 -4.97
N VAL A 84 14.24 4.04 -5.83
CA VAL A 84 15.65 4.33 -6.08
C VAL A 84 15.85 5.82 -5.91
N ALA A 85 16.81 6.19 -5.07
CA ALA A 85 17.18 7.58 -4.90
C ALA A 85 18.11 7.98 -6.05
N ALA A 86 17.68 8.96 -6.84
CA ALA A 86 18.52 9.51 -7.91
C ALA A 86 19.52 10.51 -7.35
N ASN A 87 19.11 11.23 -6.30
CA ASN A 87 19.99 12.13 -5.54
C ASN A 87 19.34 12.40 -4.18
N ASP A 88 19.88 13.33 -3.42
CA ASP A 88 19.41 13.61 -2.06
C ASP A 88 17.95 14.05 -2.01
N LYS A 89 17.42 14.56 -3.11
CA LYS A 89 16.11 15.17 -3.13
C LYS A 89 15.12 14.45 -4.04
N LEU A 90 15.60 13.65 -4.97
CA LEU A 90 14.79 13.04 -5.99
C LEU A 90 14.84 11.52 -5.88
N SER A 91 13.68 10.89 -5.83
CA SER A 91 13.59 9.43 -5.88
C SER A 91 12.50 9.00 -6.86
N VAL A 92 12.67 7.81 -7.40
CA VAL A 92 11.72 7.17 -8.29
C VAL A 92 11.22 5.92 -7.58
N TYR A 93 9.91 5.68 -7.61
CA TYR A 93 9.34 4.53 -6.94
C TYR A 93 8.32 3.82 -7.81
N GLY A 94 8.09 2.56 -7.51
CA GLY A 94 7.08 1.77 -8.17
C GLY A 94 6.51 0.71 -7.25
N GLU A 95 5.28 0.32 -7.51
CA GLU A 95 4.60 -0.68 -6.72
C GLU A 95 3.66 -1.49 -7.61
N ILE A 96 3.61 -2.78 -7.37
CA ILE A 96 2.64 -3.68 -7.98
C ILE A 96 1.79 -4.24 -6.85
N SER A 97 0.48 -4.22 -7.03
CA SER A 97 -0.44 -4.78 -6.07
C SER A 97 -1.33 -5.81 -6.73
N ALA A 98 -1.80 -6.76 -5.95
CA ALA A 98 -2.67 -7.81 -6.42
C ALA A 98 -3.73 -8.12 -5.36
N ALA A 99 -4.92 -8.43 -5.82
CA ALA A 99 -6.03 -8.89 -4.99
C ALA A 99 -6.57 -10.17 -5.60
N PHE A 100 -6.67 -11.21 -4.79
CA PHE A 100 -7.09 -12.53 -5.24
C PHE A 100 -8.48 -12.83 -4.70
N ASP A 101 -9.44 -12.81 -5.59
CA ASP A 101 -10.84 -13.06 -5.31
C ASP A 101 -11.36 -13.96 -6.43
N ALA A 102 -12.68 -14.04 -6.61
CA ALA A 102 -13.26 -14.79 -7.73
C ALA A 102 -12.68 -14.31 -9.06
N VAL A 103 -12.44 -13.02 -9.17
CA VAL A 103 -11.70 -12.42 -10.28
C VAL A 103 -10.49 -11.72 -9.69
N ASN A 104 -9.30 -12.11 -10.12
CA ASN A 104 -8.08 -11.49 -9.63
C ASN A 104 -7.93 -10.09 -10.22
N SER A 105 -7.48 -9.17 -9.39
CA SER A 105 -7.24 -7.78 -9.78
C SER A 105 -5.79 -7.42 -9.53
N TYR A 106 -5.24 -6.62 -10.42
CA TYR A 106 -3.85 -6.18 -10.33
C TYR A 106 -3.79 -4.68 -10.53
N GLY A 107 -2.86 -4.06 -9.83
CA GLY A 107 -2.66 -2.64 -9.96
C GLY A 107 -1.18 -2.31 -9.99
N THR A 108 -0.86 -1.19 -10.60
CA THR A 108 0.51 -0.68 -10.62
C THR A 108 0.51 0.78 -10.22
N LYS A 109 1.61 1.19 -9.62
CA LYS A 109 1.82 2.57 -9.25
C LYS A 109 3.26 2.90 -9.55
N ALA A 110 3.49 4.06 -10.13
CA ALA A 110 4.84 4.55 -10.36
C ALA A 110 4.83 6.06 -10.19
N GLY A 111 5.91 6.58 -9.67
CA GLY A 111 5.97 8.00 -9.43
C GLY A 111 7.37 8.49 -9.14
N VAL A 112 7.44 9.79 -9.00
CA VAL A 112 8.67 10.50 -8.68
C VAL A 112 8.38 11.36 -7.47
N LYS A 113 9.27 11.33 -6.52
CA LYS A 113 9.15 12.13 -5.31
C LYS A 113 10.32 13.09 -5.22
N TYR A 114 10.00 14.36 -5.06
CA TYR A 114 10.99 15.41 -4.86
C TYR A 114 10.84 15.97 -3.45
N SER A 115 11.93 15.99 -2.72
CA SER A 115 11.94 16.49 -1.34
C SER A 115 12.70 17.80 -1.29
N PHE A 116 12.13 18.78 -0.63
CA PHE A 116 12.71 20.12 -0.52
C PHE A 116 13.65 20.26 0.67
#